data_d353707531094296070998507282746a
#
_entry.id   d353707531094296070998507282746a
#
_cell.length_a   1.000
_cell.length_b   1.000
_cell.length_c   1.000
_cell.angle_alpha   90.00
_cell.angle_beta   90.00
_cell.angle_gamma   90.00
#
_symmetry.space_group_name_H-M   'P 1'
#
loop_
_entity.id
_entity.type
_entity.pdbx_description
1 polymer ?
#
loop_
_entity_poly.entity_id
_entity_poly.type
_entity_poly.pdbx_seq_one_letter_code
_entity_poly.pdbx_strand_id
1 'polypeptide(L)'
;VPDKEQVFYLGTNNAEKLTQLRKDILTNFENLPEMAEYLHRTIFKITESYGKDTFLSINYLGTKNIPKFFAVKAKVENLLKRLPLLSDSLPDKILFYLSKLFPQHLPKRMLEFSDKYEHHLILKMSDKGIAEVQDYLKKHWSKEYDSGFFACRTDEGNKALLHRFAAGAAAGRYQMIHNNKVEGILSLDIALRRNDDDWVEKLPQEISSNLVHVLYYGHFMCNVFHQNYIFKKGTDRQKMKSIMLAMLDDKGAKYPAEHNVGHLYEA
;
A
#
# COMPACT_ATOMS: atom_id res chain seq x y z
N VAL A 1 -23.81 9.63 7.50
CA VAL A 1 -22.99 8.53 8.03
C VAL A 1 -23.78 7.25 7.79
N PRO A 2 -23.19 6.22 7.17
CA PRO A 2 -23.90 4.96 6.90
C PRO A 2 -24.29 4.26 8.21
N ASP A 3 -25.40 3.52 8.17
CA ASP A 3 -25.88 2.77 9.35
C ASP A 3 -25.06 1.50 9.59
N LYS A 4 -24.56 0.89 8.52
CA LYS A 4 -23.74 -0.33 8.56
C LYS A 4 -22.54 -0.22 7.61
N GLU A 5 -21.43 -0.78 8.05
CA GLU A 5 -20.20 -0.87 7.25
C GLU A 5 -19.64 -2.29 7.30
N GLN A 6 -19.07 -2.74 6.19
CA GLN A 6 -18.39 -4.02 6.08
C GLN A 6 -17.14 -3.90 5.25
N VAL A 7 -16.03 -4.41 5.78
CA VAL A 7 -14.79 -4.57 5.02
C VAL A 7 -14.71 -6.01 4.50
N PHE A 8 -14.43 -6.14 3.22
CA PHE A 8 -14.08 -7.39 2.56
C PHE A 8 -12.59 -7.38 2.22
N TYR A 9 -11.92 -8.49 2.47
CA TYR A 9 -10.54 -8.69 2.10
C TYR A 9 -10.47 -9.70 0.97
N LEU A 10 -9.88 -9.29 -0.16
CA LEU A 10 -9.78 -10.09 -1.37
C LEU A 10 -8.31 -10.39 -1.67
N GLY A 11 -8.06 -11.56 -2.26
CA GLY A 11 -6.75 -11.96 -2.77
C GLY A 11 -6.87 -12.66 -4.10
N THR A 12 -5.92 -12.41 -5.02
CA THR A 12 -5.83 -13.09 -6.30
C THR A 12 -4.39 -13.12 -6.84
N ASN A 13 -4.09 -14.11 -7.68
CA ASN A 13 -2.84 -14.13 -8.47
C ASN A 13 -3.05 -13.58 -9.89
N ASN A 14 -4.28 -13.21 -10.24
CA ASN A 14 -4.62 -12.64 -11.54
C ASN A 14 -5.09 -11.20 -11.41
N ALA A 15 -4.25 -10.25 -11.86
CA ALA A 15 -4.57 -8.82 -11.85
C ALA A 15 -5.79 -8.46 -12.72
N GLU A 16 -6.05 -9.22 -13.80
CA GLU A 16 -7.21 -8.99 -14.68
C GLU A 16 -8.53 -9.18 -13.93
N LYS A 17 -8.57 -10.08 -12.94
CA LYS A 17 -9.75 -10.22 -12.08
C LYS A 17 -10.07 -8.96 -11.27
N LEU A 18 -9.05 -8.26 -10.80
CA LEU A 18 -9.23 -6.98 -10.14
C LEU A 18 -9.73 -5.91 -11.12
N THR A 19 -9.19 -5.90 -12.34
CA THR A 19 -9.66 -5.01 -13.40
C THR A 19 -11.14 -5.26 -13.72
N GLN A 20 -11.53 -6.54 -13.86
CA GLN A 20 -12.92 -6.89 -14.10
C GLN A 20 -13.83 -6.51 -12.94
N LEU A 21 -13.41 -6.78 -11.70
CA LEU A 21 -14.16 -6.35 -10.50
C LEU A 21 -14.38 -4.83 -10.49
N ARG A 22 -13.35 -4.04 -10.81
CA ARG A 22 -13.46 -2.57 -10.88
C ARG A 22 -14.48 -2.14 -11.94
N LYS A 23 -14.42 -2.73 -13.13
CA LYS A 23 -15.38 -2.46 -14.22
C LYS A 23 -16.80 -2.78 -13.78
N ASP A 24 -17.00 -3.96 -13.23
CA ASP A 24 -18.34 -4.40 -12.81
C ASP A 24 -18.91 -3.49 -11.72
N ILE A 25 -18.11 -3.12 -10.73
CA ILE A 25 -18.53 -2.19 -9.69
C ILE A 25 -18.90 -0.82 -10.29
N LEU A 26 -18.07 -0.27 -11.16
CA LEU A 26 -18.29 1.06 -11.73
C LEU A 26 -19.47 1.13 -12.73
N THR A 27 -19.84 0.01 -13.34
CA THR A 27 -20.89 -0.03 -14.38
C THR A 27 -22.20 -0.64 -13.94
N ASN A 28 -22.17 -1.60 -13.03
CA ASN A 28 -23.33 -2.43 -12.73
C ASN A 28 -23.86 -2.28 -11.30
N PHE A 29 -23.06 -1.71 -10.38
CA PHE A 29 -23.47 -1.60 -8.99
C PHE A 29 -24.22 -0.28 -8.75
N GLU A 30 -25.29 -0.36 -8.00
CA GLU A 30 -26.02 0.82 -7.52
C GLU A 30 -25.26 1.54 -6.41
N ASN A 31 -24.48 0.79 -5.63
CA ASN A 31 -23.75 1.29 -4.46
C ASN A 31 -22.24 1.16 -4.66
N LEU A 32 -21.56 2.30 -4.76
CA LEU A 32 -20.10 2.33 -4.89
C LEU A 32 -19.41 2.08 -3.53
N PRO A 33 -18.20 1.50 -3.55
CA PRO A 33 -17.38 1.36 -2.35
C PRO A 33 -17.03 2.72 -1.73
N GLU A 34 -17.05 2.79 -0.41
CA GLU A 34 -16.49 3.93 0.31
C GLU A 34 -14.96 3.95 0.22
N MET A 35 -14.35 2.76 0.11
CA MET A 35 -12.91 2.62 0.04
C MET A 35 -12.56 1.32 -0.68
N ALA A 36 -11.55 1.39 -1.54
CA ALA A 36 -10.95 0.23 -2.18
C ALA A 36 -9.43 0.41 -2.26
N GLU A 37 -8.72 -0.24 -1.35
CA GLU A 37 -7.28 -0.10 -1.18
C GLU A 37 -6.55 -1.32 -1.71
N TYR A 38 -5.73 -1.11 -2.71
CA TYR A 38 -4.89 -2.14 -3.31
C TYR A 38 -3.54 -2.25 -2.61
N LEU A 39 -3.06 -3.49 -2.44
CA LEU A 39 -1.69 -3.80 -2.01
C LEU A 39 -1.16 -4.99 -2.81
N HIS A 40 0.04 -4.85 -3.37
CA HIS A 40 0.80 -6.00 -3.87
C HIS A 40 1.46 -6.75 -2.71
N ARG A 41 1.65 -8.08 -2.84
CA ARG A 41 2.27 -8.93 -1.80
C ARG A 41 3.61 -8.38 -1.29
N THR A 42 4.42 -7.79 -2.16
CA THR A 42 5.73 -7.25 -1.75
C THR A 42 5.57 -6.15 -0.70
N ILE A 43 4.70 -5.16 -0.94
CA ILE A 43 4.46 -4.11 0.06
C ILE A 43 3.77 -4.66 1.31
N PHE A 44 2.88 -5.64 1.17
CA PHE A 44 2.27 -6.30 2.31
C PHE A 44 3.35 -6.88 3.25
N LYS A 45 4.29 -7.68 2.72
CA LYS A 45 5.39 -8.30 3.50
C LYS A 45 6.37 -7.27 4.06
N ILE A 46 6.69 -6.23 3.30
CA ILE A 46 7.52 -5.13 3.79
C ILE A 46 6.81 -4.42 4.96
N THR A 47 5.52 -4.14 4.85
CA THR A 47 4.75 -3.49 5.92
C THR A 47 4.60 -4.39 7.14
N GLU A 48 4.37 -5.68 6.97
CA GLU A 48 4.34 -6.66 8.06
C GLU A 48 5.63 -6.63 8.89
N SER A 49 6.79 -6.54 8.22
CA SER A 49 8.09 -6.63 8.87
C SER A 49 8.63 -5.27 9.35
N TYR A 50 8.45 -4.21 8.58
CA TYR A 50 9.08 -2.90 8.81
C TYR A 50 8.10 -1.80 9.22
N GLY A 51 6.79 -2.04 9.12
CA GLY A 51 5.73 -1.13 9.54
C GLY A 51 5.12 -1.45 10.90
N LYS A 52 5.56 -2.53 11.54
CA LYS A 52 4.93 -3.08 12.75
C LYS A 52 4.93 -2.10 13.93
N ASP A 53 6.01 -1.36 14.16
CA ASP A 53 6.08 -0.35 15.20
C ASP A 53 5.08 0.80 14.95
N THR A 54 4.98 1.27 13.71
CA THR A 54 4.00 2.28 13.31
C THR A 54 2.58 1.76 13.49
N PHE A 55 2.31 0.54 13.02
CA PHE A 55 1.03 -0.13 13.22
C PHE A 55 0.64 -0.21 14.70
N LEU A 56 1.53 -0.74 15.54
CA LEU A 56 1.26 -0.90 16.97
C LEU A 56 1.05 0.45 17.65
N SER A 57 1.88 1.45 17.32
CA SER A 57 1.74 2.79 17.88
C SER A 57 0.38 3.40 17.58
N ILE A 58 -0.09 3.31 16.35
CA ILE A 58 -1.40 3.85 15.95
C ILE A 58 -2.54 3.03 16.57
N ASN A 59 -2.40 1.71 16.58
CA ASN A 59 -3.43 0.81 17.13
C ASN A 59 -3.66 1.05 18.63
N TYR A 60 -2.58 1.34 19.39
CA TYR A 60 -2.69 1.60 20.83
C TYR A 60 -3.01 3.05 21.18
N LEU A 61 -2.46 4.01 20.44
CA LEU A 61 -2.66 5.43 20.72
C LEU A 61 -3.95 6.00 20.12
N GLY A 62 -4.52 5.32 19.12
CA GLY A 62 -5.64 5.78 18.34
C GLY A 62 -5.26 6.85 17.31
N THR A 63 -6.06 6.95 16.25
CA THR A 63 -5.78 7.84 15.10
C THR A 63 -5.68 9.32 15.48
N LYS A 64 -6.44 9.76 16.48
CA LYS A 64 -6.39 11.17 16.98
C LYS A 64 -5.01 11.59 17.54
N ASN A 65 -4.20 10.64 17.98
CA ASN A 65 -2.89 10.90 18.56
C ASN A 65 -1.72 10.70 17.59
N ILE A 66 -1.99 10.33 16.33
CA ILE A 66 -0.97 10.16 15.28
C ILE A 66 -0.06 11.39 15.15
N PRO A 67 -0.57 12.64 15.04
CA PRO A 67 0.28 13.81 14.93
C PRO A 67 1.21 13.99 16.16
N LYS A 68 0.71 13.71 17.36
CA LYS A 68 1.50 13.78 18.59
C LYS A 68 2.61 12.73 18.61
N PHE A 69 2.30 11.50 18.19
CA PHE A 69 3.28 10.42 18.07
C PHE A 69 4.43 10.80 17.14
N PHE A 70 4.12 11.28 15.92
CA PHE A 70 5.15 11.70 14.98
C PHE A 70 5.93 12.93 15.47
N ALA A 71 5.28 13.87 16.16
CA ALA A 71 5.97 15.01 16.76
C ALA A 71 6.97 14.60 17.86
N VAL A 72 6.59 13.64 18.72
CA VAL A 72 7.50 13.08 19.74
C VAL A 72 8.64 12.32 19.08
N LYS A 73 8.34 11.47 18.08
CA LYS A 73 9.37 10.76 17.29
C LYS A 73 10.37 11.74 16.70
N ALA A 74 9.91 12.80 16.01
CA ALA A 74 10.78 13.82 15.43
C ALA A 74 11.64 14.55 16.46
N LYS A 75 11.10 14.84 17.65
CA LYS A 75 11.89 15.45 18.76
C LYS A 75 13.00 14.51 19.22
N VAL A 76 12.70 13.23 19.41
CA VAL A 76 13.70 12.22 19.82
C VAL A 76 14.77 12.07 18.74
N GLU A 77 14.41 11.99 17.47
CA GLU A 77 15.35 11.94 16.35
C GLU A 77 16.27 13.17 16.31
N ASN A 78 15.70 14.37 16.48
CA ASN A 78 16.48 15.61 16.51
C ASN A 78 17.42 15.70 17.72
N LEU A 79 17.02 15.14 18.86
CA LEU A 79 17.90 15.07 20.04
C LEU A 79 19.08 14.11 19.79
N LEU A 80 18.80 12.93 19.21
CA LEU A 80 19.80 11.91 18.91
C LEU A 80 20.77 12.36 17.81
N LYS A 81 20.33 13.14 16.83
CA LYS A 81 21.21 13.76 15.81
C LYS A 81 22.26 14.72 16.38
N ARG A 82 22.04 15.24 17.58
CA ARG A 82 23.03 16.11 18.28
C ARG A 82 24.16 15.32 18.92
N LEU A 83 24.07 14.00 18.97
CA LEU A 83 25.10 13.14 19.54
C LEU A 83 26.02 12.62 18.42
N PRO A 84 27.26 13.15 18.31
CA PRO A 84 28.12 12.95 17.13
C PRO A 84 28.57 11.52 16.86
N LEU A 85 28.32 10.60 17.79
CA LEU A 85 28.71 9.18 17.69
C LEU A 85 27.55 8.26 17.25
N LEU A 86 26.32 8.78 17.10
CA LEU A 86 25.17 7.98 16.78
C LEU A 86 24.77 8.13 15.30
N SER A 87 24.57 7.01 14.64
CA SER A 87 24.04 6.99 13.26
C SER A 87 22.62 7.54 13.21
N ASP A 88 22.30 8.36 12.21
CA ASP A 88 20.96 8.89 11.97
C ASP A 88 19.87 7.81 11.88
N SER A 89 20.25 6.59 11.54
CA SER A 89 19.34 5.44 11.45
C SER A 89 19.16 4.67 12.76
N LEU A 90 19.85 5.07 13.85
CA LEU A 90 19.82 4.32 15.11
C LEU A 90 18.41 4.26 15.75
N PRO A 91 17.64 5.38 15.83
CA PRO A 91 16.29 5.33 16.39
C PRO A 91 15.38 4.36 15.65
N ASP A 92 15.44 4.37 14.31
CA ASP A 92 14.66 3.50 13.47
C ASP A 92 15.06 2.03 13.62
N LYS A 93 16.36 1.76 13.76
CA LYS A 93 16.87 0.40 14.05
C LYS A 93 16.37 -0.09 15.41
N ILE A 94 16.44 0.74 16.44
CA ILE A 94 15.94 0.38 17.78
C ILE A 94 14.45 0.06 17.73
N LEU A 95 13.62 0.92 17.14
CA LEU A 95 12.18 0.70 17.01
C LEU A 95 11.88 -0.56 16.23
N PHE A 96 12.60 -0.81 15.14
CA PHE A 96 12.45 -2.01 14.33
C PHE A 96 12.77 -3.28 15.13
N TYR A 97 13.89 -3.32 15.86
CA TYR A 97 14.25 -4.50 16.64
C TYR A 97 13.32 -4.69 17.85
N LEU A 98 12.93 -3.62 18.53
CA LEU A 98 11.95 -3.69 19.62
C LEU A 98 10.59 -4.19 19.12
N SER A 99 10.15 -3.77 17.93
CA SER A 99 8.87 -4.24 17.37
C SER A 99 8.81 -5.75 17.15
N LYS A 100 9.95 -6.40 16.95
CA LYS A 100 10.04 -7.87 16.81
C LYS A 100 9.72 -8.64 18.09
N LEU A 101 9.85 -8.00 19.25
CA LEU A 101 9.51 -8.61 20.53
C LEU A 101 8.01 -8.74 20.77
N PHE A 102 7.21 -7.98 20.04
CA PHE A 102 5.75 -8.05 20.14
C PHE A 102 5.20 -9.20 19.29
N PRO A 103 4.06 -9.80 19.69
CA PRO A 103 3.41 -10.86 18.92
C PRO A 103 2.95 -10.40 17.55
N GLN A 104 2.53 -11.34 16.71
CA GLN A 104 1.96 -11.04 15.41
C GLN A 104 0.75 -10.08 15.53
N HIS A 105 0.77 -9.01 14.78
CA HIS A 105 -0.23 -7.94 14.87
C HIS A 105 -1.35 -8.07 13.84
N LEU A 106 -1.12 -8.86 12.79
CA LEU A 106 -2.09 -9.08 11.73
C LEU A 106 -2.97 -10.30 11.98
N PRO A 107 -4.21 -10.30 11.51
CA PRO A 107 -5.09 -11.46 11.57
C PRO A 107 -4.52 -12.65 10.77
N LYS A 108 -4.72 -13.86 11.29
CA LYS A 108 -4.22 -15.09 10.67
C LYS A 108 -4.68 -15.24 9.22
N ARG A 109 -5.96 -14.94 8.92
CA ARG A 109 -6.50 -15.01 7.56
C ARG A 109 -5.80 -14.07 6.58
N MET A 110 -5.41 -12.86 7.01
CA MET A 110 -4.64 -11.93 6.16
C MET A 110 -3.24 -12.48 5.86
N LEU A 111 -2.58 -13.11 6.84
CA LEU A 111 -1.27 -13.74 6.64
C LEU A 111 -1.37 -14.91 5.66
N GLU A 112 -2.35 -15.78 5.83
CA GLU A 112 -2.62 -16.90 4.92
C GLU A 112 -2.87 -16.40 3.48
N PHE A 113 -3.61 -15.29 3.32
CA PHE A 113 -3.83 -14.67 2.04
C PHE A 113 -2.54 -14.09 1.44
N SER A 114 -1.70 -13.43 2.27
CA SER A 114 -0.43 -12.86 1.79
C SER A 114 0.59 -13.93 1.36
N ASP A 115 0.48 -15.14 1.88
CA ASP A 115 1.30 -16.27 1.45
C ASP A 115 0.78 -16.90 0.15
N LYS A 116 -0.54 -16.82 -0.08
CA LYS A 116 -1.20 -17.48 -1.22
C LYS A 116 -1.33 -16.59 -2.44
N TYR A 117 -1.61 -15.29 -2.28
CA TYR A 117 -1.95 -14.38 -3.36
C TYR A 117 -0.93 -13.26 -3.55
N GLU A 118 -0.77 -12.79 -4.79
CA GLU A 118 0.10 -11.66 -5.14
C GLU A 118 -0.58 -10.31 -4.98
N HIS A 119 -1.87 -10.24 -5.33
CA HIS A 119 -2.66 -9.03 -5.31
C HIS A 119 -3.71 -9.09 -4.20
N HIS A 120 -3.80 -8.01 -3.43
CA HIS A 120 -4.75 -7.87 -2.33
C HIS A 120 -5.60 -6.62 -2.53
N LEU A 121 -6.87 -6.71 -2.20
CA LEU A 121 -7.79 -5.57 -2.19
C LEU A 121 -8.56 -5.54 -0.88
N ILE A 122 -8.55 -4.38 -0.22
CA ILE A 122 -9.38 -4.09 0.94
C ILE A 122 -10.55 -3.26 0.42
N LEU A 123 -11.75 -3.83 0.46
CA LEU A 123 -12.95 -3.23 -0.09
C LEU A 123 -13.93 -2.92 1.04
N LYS A 124 -14.23 -1.64 1.27
CA LYS A 124 -15.18 -1.20 2.29
C LYS A 124 -16.49 -0.79 1.62
N MET A 125 -17.58 -1.40 2.06
CA MET A 125 -18.94 -1.14 1.60
C MET A 125 -19.82 -0.69 2.76
N SER A 126 -20.88 0.04 2.43
CA SER A 126 -21.91 0.47 3.37
C SER A 126 -23.31 0.00 2.95
N ASP A 127 -24.18 -0.13 3.94
CA ASP A 127 -25.62 -0.34 3.80
C ASP A 127 -26.00 -1.43 2.78
N LYS A 128 -26.76 -1.08 1.75
CA LYS A 128 -27.22 -2.01 0.70
C LYS A 128 -26.07 -2.57 -0.15
N GLY A 129 -25.01 -1.79 -0.33
CA GLY A 129 -23.82 -2.21 -1.07
C GLY A 129 -23.11 -3.42 -0.47
N ILE A 130 -23.28 -3.67 0.83
CA ILE A 130 -22.72 -4.84 1.52
C ILE A 130 -23.27 -6.14 0.91
N ALA A 131 -24.59 -6.25 0.76
CA ALA A 131 -25.23 -7.43 0.19
C ALA A 131 -24.87 -7.58 -1.30
N GLU A 132 -24.90 -6.48 -2.05
CA GLU A 132 -24.58 -6.43 -3.48
C GLU A 132 -23.17 -6.98 -3.76
N VAL A 133 -22.15 -6.47 -3.07
CA VAL A 133 -20.77 -6.95 -3.20
C VAL A 133 -20.63 -8.39 -2.74
N GLN A 134 -21.24 -8.75 -1.61
CA GLN A 134 -21.14 -10.11 -1.08
C GLN A 134 -21.68 -11.16 -2.05
N ASP A 135 -22.79 -10.89 -2.72
CA ASP A 135 -23.41 -11.80 -3.69
C ASP A 135 -22.57 -11.86 -4.98
N TYR A 136 -22.04 -10.72 -5.43
CA TYR A 136 -21.10 -10.70 -6.54
C TYR A 136 -19.86 -11.55 -6.25
N LEU A 137 -19.21 -11.35 -5.08
CA LEU A 137 -18.01 -12.09 -4.72
C LEU A 137 -18.25 -13.60 -4.58
N LYS A 138 -19.37 -14.02 -4.01
CA LYS A 138 -19.76 -15.44 -3.94
C LYS A 138 -19.92 -16.03 -5.34
N LYS A 139 -20.48 -15.28 -6.29
CA LYS A 139 -20.77 -15.74 -7.63
C LYS A 139 -19.55 -15.79 -8.53
N HIS A 140 -18.67 -14.78 -8.45
CA HIS A 140 -17.61 -14.56 -9.43
C HIS A 140 -16.19 -14.74 -8.89
N TRP A 141 -15.97 -14.62 -7.56
CA TRP A 141 -14.64 -14.58 -6.98
C TRP A 141 -14.15 -15.90 -6.39
N SER A 142 -15.05 -16.70 -5.83
CA SER A 142 -14.67 -17.93 -5.09
C SER A 142 -14.55 -19.19 -5.93
N LYS A 143 -14.73 -19.14 -7.26
CA LYS A 143 -14.83 -20.32 -8.11
C LYS A 143 -13.51 -20.88 -8.62
N GLU A 144 -12.41 -20.15 -8.44
CA GLU A 144 -11.11 -20.51 -8.97
C GLU A 144 -10.04 -20.53 -7.87
N TYR A 145 -9.09 -21.46 -7.99
CA TYR A 145 -8.01 -21.65 -7.02
C TYR A 145 -7.06 -20.45 -6.89
N ASP A 146 -7.07 -19.50 -7.84
CA ASP A 146 -6.21 -18.35 -7.92
C ASP A 146 -6.75 -17.09 -7.22
N SER A 147 -7.93 -17.19 -6.61
CA SER A 147 -8.58 -16.08 -5.92
C SER A 147 -9.35 -16.52 -4.68
N GLY A 148 -9.61 -15.59 -3.79
CA GLY A 148 -10.42 -15.81 -2.61
C GLY A 148 -10.82 -14.50 -1.94
N PHE A 149 -11.81 -14.57 -1.05
CA PHE A 149 -12.21 -13.43 -0.25
C PHE A 149 -12.76 -13.86 1.10
N PHE A 150 -12.81 -12.93 2.02
CA PHE A 150 -13.58 -13.08 3.25
C PHE A 150 -14.15 -11.73 3.72
N ALA A 151 -15.34 -11.78 4.33
CA ALA A 151 -15.84 -10.67 5.10
C ALA A 151 -15.05 -10.56 6.41
N CYS A 152 -14.47 -9.40 6.65
CA CYS A 152 -13.69 -9.12 7.86
C CYS A 152 -14.60 -8.99 9.07
N ARG A 153 -14.18 -9.48 10.23
CA ARG A 153 -14.69 -8.98 11.49
C ARG A 153 -14.25 -7.54 11.67
N THR A 154 -14.92 -6.79 12.53
CA THR A 154 -14.60 -5.36 12.74
C THR A 154 -13.13 -5.13 13.09
N ASP A 155 -12.55 -5.96 13.96
CA ASP A 155 -11.13 -5.87 14.34
C ASP A 155 -10.18 -6.19 13.16
N GLU A 156 -10.56 -7.14 12.29
CA GLU A 156 -9.79 -7.51 11.11
C GLU A 156 -9.83 -6.40 10.05
N GLY A 157 -11.00 -5.81 9.81
CA GLY A 157 -11.16 -4.69 8.88
C GLY A 157 -10.32 -3.47 9.31
N ASN A 158 -10.38 -3.11 10.58
CA ASN A 158 -9.58 -2.03 11.14
C ASN A 158 -8.07 -2.30 11.00
N LYS A 159 -7.63 -3.53 11.27
CA LYS A 159 -6.23 -3.93 11.10
C LYS A 159 -5.79 -3.95 9.64
N ALA A 160 -6.66 -4.34 8.71
CA ALA A 160 -6.37 -4.30 7.29
C ALA A 160 -6.12 -2.87 6.81
N LEU A 161 -6.99 -1.94 7.17
CA LEU A 161 -6.85 -0.52 6.83
C LEU A 161 -5.61 0.09 7.48
N LEU A 162 -5.35 -0.23 8.75
CA LEU A 162 -4.17 0.25 9.46
C LEU A 162 -2.87 -0.30 8.85
N HIS A 163 -2.87 -1.56 8.41
CA HIS A 163 -1.74 -2.14 7.69
C HIS A 163 -1.45 -1.40 6.38
N ARG A 164 -2.50 -1.10 5.60
CA ARG A 164 -2.38 -0.28 4.40
C ARG A 164 -1.80 1.12 4.71
N PHE A 165 -2.28 1.74 5.78
CA PHE A 165 -1.77 3.06 6.21
C PHE A 165 -0.28 3.01 6.59
N ALA A 166 0.18 1.95 7.24
CA ALA A 166 1.57 1.80 7.66
C ALA A 166 2.55 1.55 6.48
N ALA A 167 2.05 1.28 5.27
CA ALA A 167 2.85 0.92 4.10
C ALA A 167 3.89 1.99 3.72
N GLY A 168 3.50 3.26 3.72
CA GLY A 168 4.42 4.37 3.39
C GLY A 168 5.59 4.47 4.37
N ALA A 169 5.32 4.34 5.67
CA ALA A 169 6.36 4.37 6.71
C ALA A 169 7.28 3.14 6.62
N ALA A 170 6.74 1.98 6.25
CA ALA A 170 7.50 0.74 6.14
C ALA A 170 8.56 0.78 5.03
N ALA A 171 8.25 1.40 3.89
CA ALA A 171 9.21 1.59 2.79
C ALA A 171 10.43 2.41 3.25
N GLY A 172 10.22 3.54 3.90
CA GLY A 172 11.29 4.36 4.46
C GLY A 172 12.11 3.62 5.51
N ARG A 173 11.45 2.85 6.40
CA ARG A 173 12.12 2.02 7.40
C ARG A 173 12.99 0.94 6.74
N TYR A 174 12.51 0.28 5.68
CA TYR A 174 13.27 -0.69 4.93
C TYR A 174 14.58 -0.07 4.41
N GLN A 175 14.52 1.11 3.79
CA GLN A 175 15.70 1.83 3.31
C GLN A 175 16.70 2.12 4.43
N MET A 176 16.23 2.60 5.59
CA MET A 176 17.11 2.93 6.72
C MET A 176 17.83 1.70 7.29
N ILE A 177 17.13 0.57 7.38
CA ILE A 177 17.72 -0.68 7.89
C ILE A 177 18.74 -1.26 6.92
N HIS A 178 18.49 -1.12 5.60
CA HIS A 178 19.30 -1.71 4.53
C HIS A 178 20.14 -0.68 3.75
N ASN A 179 20.50 0.43 4.38
CA ASN A 179 21.20 1.55 3.73
C ASN A 179 22.55 1.18 3.07
N ASN A 180 23.16 0.07 3.49
CA ASN A 180 24.37 -0.47 2.86
C ASN A 180 24.11 -1.20 1.53
N LYS A 181 22.88 -1.65 1.28
CA LYS A 181 22.47 -2.40 0.06
C LYS A 181 21.57 -1.58 -0.85
N VAL A 182 20.96 -0.54 -0.31
CA VAL A 182 19.95 0.29 -0.97
C VAL A 182 20.51 1.67 -1.25
N GLU A 183 20.41 2.11 -2.51
CA GLU A 183 20.78 3.48 -2.91
C GLU A 183 19.72 4.49 -2.46
N GLY A 184 18.46 4.11 -2.54
CA GLY A 184 17.36 4.94 -2.12
C GLY A 184 16.03 4.46 -2.70
N ILE A 185 14.98 5.20 -2.38
CA ILE A 185 13.62 5.00 -2.90
C ILE A 185 13.33 6.13 -3.89
N LEU A 186 12.75 5.78 -5.02
CA LEU A 186 12.01 6.68 -5.87
C LEU A 186 10.53 6.41 -5.63
N SER A 187 9.82 7.39 -5.09
CA SER A 187 8.37 7.33 -4.91
C SER A 187 7.69 8.08 -6.04
N LEU A 188 6.77 7.43 -6.70
CA LEU A 188 5.92 8.01 -7.73
C LEU A 188 4.46 7.80 -7.34
N ASP A 189 3.74 8.90 -7.21
CA ASP A 189 2.29 8.90 -7.01
C ASP A 189 1.66 9.22 -8.36
N ILE A 190 1.00 8.23 -8.96
CA ILE A 190 0.49 8.33 -10.31
C ILE A 190 -1.02 8.16 -10.36
N ALA A 191 -1.67 8.93 -11.23
CA ALA A 191 -3.06 8.72 -11.62
C ALA A 191 -3.12 8.28 -13.09
N LEU A 192 -3.78 7.16 -13.32
CA LEU A 192 -4.16 6.68 -14.63
C LEU A 192 -5.61 7.09 -14.92
N ARG A 193 -6.00 7.06 -16.20
CA ARG A 193 -7.42 7.26 -16.54
C ARG A 193 -8.26 6.19 -15.84
N ARG A 194 -9.44 6.54 -15.39
CA ARG A 194 -10.31 5.65 -14.62
C ARG A 194 -10.66 4.34 -15.34
N ASN A 195 -10.70 4.38 -16.64
CA ASN A 195 -11.01 3.26 -17.53
C ASN A 195 -9.77 2.55 -18.11
N ASP A 196 -8.55 2.96 -17.72
CA ASP A 196 -7.34 2.27 -18.15
C ASP A 196 -7.26 0.89 -17.48
N ASP A 197 -7.16 -0.15 -18.28
CA ASP A 197 -7.03 -1.53 -17.82
C ASP A 197 -5.59 -1.92 -17.55
N ASP A 198 -4.63 -1.30 -18.24
CA ASP A 198 -3.19 -1.55 -18.12
C ASP A 198 -2.58 -0.74 -16.96
N TRP A 199 -3.03 -1.04 -15.75
CA TRP A 199 -2.55 -0.39 -14.52
C TRP A 199 -1.33 -1.11 -13.90
N VAL A 200 -1.11 -2.38 -14.25
CA VAL A 200 0.08 -3.13 -13.83
C VAL A 200 1.26 -2.69 -14.68
N GLU A 201 2.28 -2.14 -14.05
CA GLU A 201 3.43 -1.63 -14.75
C GLU A 201 4.35 -2.73 -15.26
N LYS A 202 4.84 -2.58 -16.49
CA LYS A 202 5.86 -3.43 -17.11
C LYS A 202 7.16 -2.64 -17.21
N LEU A 203 8.11 -2.92 -16.31
CA LEU A 203 9.38 -2.22 -16.27
C LEU A 203 10.38 -2.79 -17.30
N PRO A 204 11.09 -1.93 -18.07
CA PRO A 204 12.21 -2.36 -18.89
C PRO A 204 13.29 -3.04 -18.06
N GLN A 205 14.08 -3.92 -18.69
CA GLN A 205 15.18 -4.62 -18.03
C GLN A 205 16.20 -3.66 -17.43
N GLU A 206 16.47 -2.52 -18.08
CA GLU A 206 17.35 -1.48 -17.56
C GLU A 206 16.93 -0.95 -16.19
N ILE A 207 15.64 -0.87 -15.91
CA ILE A 207 15.11 -0.46 -14.60
C ILE A 207 15.04 -1.66 -13.66
N SER A 208 14.38 -2.74 -14.09
CA SER A 208 14.08 -3.89 -13.22
C SER A 208 15.34 -4.57 -12.70
N SER A 209 16.42 -4.63 -13.48
CA SER A 209 17.71 -5.19 -13.05
C SER A 209 18.39 -4.38 -11.93
N ASN A 210 18.05 -3.11 -11.77
CA ASN A 210 18.58 -2.21 -10.76
C ASN A 210 17.70 -2.11 -9.49
N LEU A 211 16.60 -2.85 -9.43
CA LEU A 211 15.67 -2.81 -8.30
C LEU A 211 15.94 -3.93 -7.30
N VAL A 212 15.80 -3.61 -6.02
CA VAL A 212 15.69 -4.58 -4.92
C VAL A 212 14.23 -4.99 -4.76
N HIS A 213 13.33 -4.00 -4.70
CA HIS A 213 11.89 -4.19 -4.60
C HIS A 213 11.13 -3.14 -5.39
N VAL A 214 9.95 -3.54 -5.84
CA VAL A 214 8.89 -2.64 -6.30
C VAL A 214 7.72 -2.80 -5.35
N LEU A 215 7.21 -1.68 -4.83
CA LEU A 215 6.15 -1.64 -3.84
C LEU A 215 4.95 -0.93 -4.45
N TYR A 216 3.89 -1.69 -4.78
CA TYR A 216 2.66 -1.16 -5.35
C TYR A 216 1.52 -1.21 -4.36
N TYR A 217 0.88 -0.09 -4.16
CA TYR A 217 -0.34 0.06 -3.39
C TYR A 217 -1.09 1.30 -3.85
N GLY A 218 -2.37 1.44 -3.56
CA GLY A 218 -3.10 2.63 -4.01
C GLY A 218 -4.61 2.55 -3.89
N HIS A 219 -5.26 3.63 -4.35
CA HIS A 219 -6.70 3.82 -4.36
C HIS A 219 -7.28 3.22 -5.63
N PHE A 220 -7.68 1.95 -5.56
CA PHE A 220 -7.94 1.14 -6.73
C PHE A 220 -9.10 1.63 -7.61
N MET A 221 -10.19 2.13 -7.00
CA MET A 221 -11.35 2.62 -7.75
C MET A 221 -11.08 3.93 -8.49
N CYS A 222 -10.15 4.74 -7.98
CA CYS A 222 -9.74 6.00 -8.62
C CYS A 222 -8.60 5.81 -9.63
N ASN A 223 -8.05 4.61 -9.75
CA ASN A 223 -6.88 4.30 -10.56
C ASN A 223 -5.63 5.14 -10.18
N VAL A 224 -5.48 5.43 -8.88
CA VAL A 224 -4.35 6.18 -8.31
C VAL A 224 -3.46 5.22 -7.52
N PHE A 225 -2.18 5.19 -7.88
CA PHE A 225 -1.22 4.28 -7.28
C PHE A 225 -0.01 4.99 -6.70
N HIS A 226 0.42 4.49 -5.54
CA HIS A 226 1.72 4.78 -4.95
C HIS A 226 2.69 3.70 -5.39
N GLN A 227 3.72 4.09 -6.11
CA GLN A 227 4.73 3.18 -6.62
C GLN A 227 6.08 3.56 -6.03
N ASN A 228 6.63 2.69 -5.18
CA ASN A 228 7.94 2.91 -4.57
C ASN A 228 8.95 1.92 -5.15
N TYR A 229 10.00 2.44 -5.76
CA TYR A 229 11.08 1.69 -6.39
C TYR A 229 12.31 1.77 -5.51
N ILE A 230 12.70 0.64 -4.94
CA ILE A 230 13.87 0.54 -4.05
C ILE A 230 15.06 0.08 -4.90
N PHE A 231 16.00 0.98 -5.13
CA PHE A 231 17.14 0.74 -5.98
C PHE A 231 18.31 0.09 -5.23
N LYS A 232 19.04 -0.78 -5.95
CA LYS A 232 20.33 -1.36 -5.51
C LYS A 232 21.36 -0.27 -5.32
N LYS A 233 22.31 -0.50 -4.39
CA LYS A 233 23.43 0.41 -4.15
C LYS A 233 24.23 0.63 -5.42
N GLY A 234 24.62 1.89 -5.68
CA GLY A 234 25.36 2.30 -6.89
C GLY A 234 24.48 2.60 -8.12
N THR A 235 23.15 2.50 -8.01
CA THR A 235 22.24 2.86 -9.12
C THR A 235 22.15 4.37 -9.30
N ASP A 236 22.27 4.85 -10.54
CA ASP A 236 21.96 6.24 -10.89
C ASP A 236 20.44 6.48 -10.85
N ARG A 237 19.95 6.93 -9.68
CA ARG A 237 18.55 7.19 -9.44
C ARG A 237 17.97 8.28 -10.34
N GLN A 238 18.78 9.28 -10.70
CA GLN A 238 18.30 10.39 -11.53
C GLN A 238 18.04 9.90 -12.96
N LYS A 239 18.95 9.08 -13.51
CA LYS A 239 18.76 8.43 -14.80
C LYS A 239 17.51 7.54 -14.79
N MET A 240 17.36 6.68 -13.77
CA MET A 240 16.18 5.81 -13.63
C MET A 240 14.90 6.62 -13.57
N LYS A 241 14.87 7.69 -12.76
CA LYS A 241 13.72 8.60 -12.67
C LYS A 241 13.36 9.18 -14.04
N SER A 242 14.33 9.67 -14.80
CA SER A 242 14.07 10.27 -16.13
C SER A 242 13.42 9.28 -17.09
N ILE A 243 13.90 8.02 -17.11
CA ILE A 243 13.33 6.98 -17.95
C ILE A 243 11.90 6.68 -17.54
N MET A 244 11.65 6.54 -16.23
CA MET A 244 10.31 6.21 -15.70
C MET A 244 9.29 7.34 -15.94
N LEU A 245 9.70 8.60 -15.80
CA LEU A 245 8.83 9.73 -16.10
C LEU A 245 8.47 9.77 -17.60
N ALA A 246 9.44 9.51 -18.50
CA ALA A 246 9.14 9.41 -19.94
C ALA A 246 8.12 8.29 -20.24
N MET A 247 8.23 7.12 -19.58
CA MET A 247 7.24 6.05 -19.73
C MET A 247 5.85 6.45 -19.22
N LEU A 248 5.77 7.22 -18.14
CA LEU A 248 4.50 7.74 -17.62
C LEU A 248 3.88 8.79 -18.55
N ASP A 249 4.72 9.65 -19.14
CA ASP A 249 4.26 10.65 -20.13
C ASP A 249 3.70 9.96 -21.37
N ASP A 250 4.40 8.94 -21.89
CA ASP A 250 3.93 8.13 -23.04
C ASP A 250 2.59 7.43 -22.74
N LYS A 251 2.38 7.01 -21.50
CA LYS A 251 1.14 6.39 -21.02
C LYS A 251 0.02 7.42 -20.78
N GLY A 252 0.34 8.71 -20.77
CA GLY A 252 -0.59 9.80 -20.42
C GLY A 252 -0.98 9.83 -18.95
N ALA A 253 -0.17 9.22 -18.09
CA ALA A 253 -0.37 9.26 -16.64
C ALA A 253 -0.14 10.65 -16.08
N LYS A 254 -0.84 11.00 -14.99
CA LYS A 254 -0.62 12.26 -14.25
C LYS A 254 0.21 12.01 -13.01
N TYR A 255 1.21 12.86 -12.77
CA TYR A 255 2.08 12.78 -11.60
C TYR A 255 2.65 14.17 -11.24
N PRO A 256 2.95 14.46 -9.96
CA PRO A 256 2.56 13.69 -8.79
C PRO A 256 1.03 13.70 -8.67
N ALA A 257 0.43 12.51 -8.50
CA ALA A 257 -0.99 12.38 -8.28
C ALA A 257 -1.36 12.74 -6.84
N GLU A 258 -2.44 12.16 -6.29
CA GLU A 258 -2.92 12.40 -4.94
C GLU A 258 -2.86 13.91 -4.58
N HIS A 259 -3.60 14.45 -3.74
CA HIS A 259 -3.61 15.85 -3.32
C HIS A 259 -3.39 16.96 -4.39
N ASN A 260 -3.00 16.59 -5.61
CA ASN A 260 -2.72 17.53 -6.72
C ASN A 260 -3.79 17.54 -7.80
N VAL A 261 -4.72 16.58 -7.80
CA VAL A 261 -5.88 16.58 -8.70
C VAL A 261 -6.78 17.77 -8.34
N GLY A 262 -7.13 18.59 -9.33
CA GLY A 262 -7.83 19.86 -9.12
C GLY A 262 -6.93 21.06 -8.75
N HIS A 263 -5.63 20.82 -8.46
CA HIS A 263 -4.65 21.89 -8.23
C HIS A 263 -3.65 22.01 -9.39
N LEU A 264 -3.05 20.90 -9.79
CA LEU A 264 -2.10 20.85 -10.92
C LEU A 264 -2.71 20.26 -12.19
N TYR A 265 -3.79 19.51 -12.07
CA TYR A 265 -4.49 18.85 -13.16
C TYR A 265 -5.97 19.12 -13.08
N GLU A 266 -6.62 19.20 -14.24
CA GLU A 266 -8.08 19.17 -14.30
C GLU A 266 -8.62 17.85 -13.79
N ALA A 267 -9.71 17.91 -13.03
CA ALA A 267 -10.33 16.76 -12.42
C ALA A 267 -11.05 15.85 -13.44
#